data_26e75890968ed99a7a25299dc89f0445
#
_entry.id   26e75890968ed99a7a25299dc89f0445
#
_cell.length_a   1.000
_cell.length_b   1.000
_cell.length_c   1.000
_cell.angle_alpha   90.00
_cell.angle_beta   90.00
_cell.angle_gamma   90.00
#
_symmetry.space_group_name_H-M   'P 1'
#
loop_
_entity.id
_entity.type
_entity.pdbx_description
1 polymer ?
#
loop_
_entity_poly.entity_id
_entity_poly.type
_entity_poly.pdbx_seq_one_letter_code
_entity_poly.pdbx_strand_id
1 'polypeptide(L)'
;MYAEDKILVGCNENENVFLLPKMANRHGVIAGATGTGKTVTLKVLAESFSDLGVPVFLADMKGDVSGLVKVGATNDFIAKNVQDFSLEEKGFNFHEYPVEFWDLFGEKGIPIRVTLSEMWPMLLSKILNLSESQ
;
A
#
# COMPACT_ATOMS: atom_id res chain seq x y z
N MET A 1 -2.81 5.07 10.10
CA MET A 1 -2.58 6.20 11.04
C MET A 1 -3.31 7.47 10.56
N TYR A 2 -4.60 7.51 10.75
CA TYR A 2 -5.46 8.61 10.36
C TYR A 2 -6.12 9.22 11.60
N ALA A 3 -5.96 10.51 11.80
CA ALA A 3 -6.57 11.27 12.87
C ALA A 3 -6.72 12.76 12.45
N GLU A 4 -7.76 13.42 12.94
CA GLU A 4 -8.02 14.86 12.71
C GLU A 4 -7.99 15.27 11.22
N ASP A 5 -8.58 14.47 10.34
CA ASP A 5 -8.59 14.67 8.89
C ASP A 5 -7.20 14.71 8.22
N LYS A 6 -6.20 14.07 8.84
CA LYS A 6 -4.82 14.00 8.34
C LYS A 6 -4.28 12.57 8.42
N ILE A 7 -3.46 12.19 7.47
CA ILE A 7 -2.71 10.93 7.49
C ILE A 7 -1.29 11.23 7.96
N LEU A 8 -0.86 10.63 9.07
CA LEU A 8 0.52 10.71 9.50
C LEU A 8 1.37 9.77 8.64
N VAL A 9 2.27 10.34 7.84
CA VAL A 9 3.17 9.61 6.95
C VAL A 9 4.49 9.30 7.62
N GLY A 10 4.94 10.18 8.50
CA GLY A 10 6.17 10.01 9.25
C GLY A 10 6.30 11.04 10.37
N CYS A 11 7.13 10.75 11.34
CA CYS A 11 7.43 11.64 12.45
C CYS A 11 8.87 11.48 12.93
N ASN A 12 9.38 12.51 13.56
CA ASN A 12 10.59 12.49 14.36
C ASN A 12 10.35 13.24 15.68
N GLU A 13 11.39 13.44 16.47
CA GLU A 13 11.28 14.11 17.77
C GLU A 13 10.74 15.55 17.69
N ASN A 14 10.92 16.23 16.57
CA ASN A 14 10.59 17.64 16.41
C ASN A 14 9.40 17.91 15.48
N GLU A 15 9.13 16.98 14.55
CA GLU A 15 8.18 17.22 13.47
C GLU A 15 7.31 16.01 13.14
N ASN A 16 6.09 16.28 12.74
CA ASN A 16 5.18 15.30 12.15
C ASN A 16 4.90 15.68 10.70
N VAL A 17 5.01 14.71 9.81
CA VAL A 17 4.72 14.89 8.39
C VAL A 17 3.34 14.31 8.10
N PHE A 18 2.44 15.16 7.65
CA PHE A 18 1.06 14.78 7.35
C PHE A 18 0.76 14.88 5.85
N LEU A 19 -0.02 13.93 5.36
CA LEU A 19 -0.70 14.02 4.08
C LEU A 19 -2.16 14.42 4.32
N LEU A 20 -2.61 15.43 3.60
CA LEU A 20 -4.03 15.82 3.61
C LEU A 20 -4.79 14.92 2.60
N PRO A 21 -5.79 14.13 3.01
CA PRO A 21 -6.50 13.22 2.09
C PRO A 21 -7.10 13.94 0.88
N LYS A 22 -7.61 15.16 1.07
CA LYS A 22 -8.15 16.00 -0.01
C LYS A 22 -7.14 16.34 -1.12
N MET A 23 -5.83 16.27 -0.79
CA MET A 23 -4.74 16.55 -1.73
C MET A 23 -4.08 15.28 -2.26
N ALA A 24 -4.54 14.10 -1.85
CA ALA A 24 -3.94 12.82 -2.19
C ALA A 24 -4.30 12.30 -3.61
N ASN A 25 -5.11 13.04 -4.36
CA ASN A 25 -5.46 12.74 -5.76
C ASN A 25 -4.32 13.09 -6.75
N ARG A 26 -3.09 13.07 -6.29
CA ARG A 26 -1.88 13.40 -7.04
C ARG A 26 -0.95 12.20 -7.10
N HIS A 27 -0.04 12.21 -8.08
CA HIS A 27 1.05 11.25 -8.14
C HIS A 27 2.07 11.54 -7.04
N GLY A 28 2.64 10.47 -6.49
CA GLY A 28 3.69 10.57 -5.48
C GLY A 28 4.78 9.53 -5.73
N VAL A 29 5.93 9.75 -5.14
CA VAL A 29 7.07 8.83 -5.17
C VAL A 29 7.59 8.61 -3.75
N ILE A 30 7.73 7.34 -3.37
CA ILE A 30 8.42 6.93 -2.14
C ILE A 30 9.79 6.40 -2.54
N ALA A 31 10.84 7.19 -2.34
CA ALA A 31 12.20 6.84 -2.70
C ALA A 31 13.08 6.60 -1.47
N GLY A 32 14.05 5.73 -1.60
CA GLY A 32 15.01 5.42 -0.54
C GLY A 32 15.77 4.13 -0.82
N ALA A 33 16.87 3.89 -0.11
CA ALA A 33 17.65 2.66 -0.18
C ALA A 33 16.87 1.45 0.35
N THR A 34 17.38 0.25 0.15
CA THR A 34 16.81 -0.97 0.73
C THR A 34 16.86 -0.89 2.26
N GLY A 35 15.78 -1.31 2.92
CA GLY A 35 15.68 -1.29 4.38
C GLY A 35 15.30 0.05 5.03
N THR A 36 15.08 1.12 4.26
CA THR A 36 14.72 2.46 4.79
C THR A 36 13.25 2.64 5.11
N GLY A 37 12.42 1.59 5.00
CA GLY A 37 11.00 1.65 5.38
C GLY A 37 10.03 2.03 4.27
N LYS A 38 10.44 2.03 2.99
CA LYS A 38 9.53 2.35 1.86
C LYS A 38 8.24 1.55 1.88
N THR A 39 8.33 0.23 2.05
CA THR A 39 7.16 -0.66 2.11
C THR A 39 6.31 -0.38 3.36
N VAL A 40 6.93 0.01 4.47
CA VAL A 40 6.20 0.41 5.69
C VAL A 40 5.39 1.67 5.42
N THR A 41 5.99 2.68 4.80
CA THR A 41 5.29 3.92 4.42
C THR A 41 4.13 3.63 3.47
N LEU A 42 4.33 2.73 2.49
CA LEU A 42 3.27 2.32 1.57
C LEU A 42 2.10 1.63 2.30
N LYS A 43 2.41 0.73 3.26
CA LYS A 43 1.39 0.09 4.11
C LYS A 43 0.62 1.12 4.94
N VAL A 44 1.31 2.03 5.60
CA VAL A 44 0.69 3.10 6.39
C VAL A 44 -0.30 3.93 5.56
N LEU A 45 0.06 4.26 4.32
CA LEU A 45 -0.84 4.96 3.41
C LEU A 45 -2.04 4.10 3.03
N ALA A 46 -1.82 2.83 2.66
CA ALA A 46 -2.89 1.91 2.29
C ALA A 46 -3.89 1.70 3.44
N GLU A 47 -3.39 1.45 4.64
CA GLU A 47 -4.18 1.33 5.87
C GLU A 47 -4.99 2.59 6.14
N SER A 48 -4.35 3.76 6.08
CA SER A 48 -5.01 5.03 6.35
C SER A 48 -6.09 5.39 5.34
N PHE A 49 -5.90 5.06 4.05
CA PHE A 49 -6.95 5.22 3.04
C PHE A 49 -8.07 4.21 3.21
N SER A 50 -7.77 2.98 3.61
CA SER A 50 -8.78 1.98 3.96
C SER A 50 -9.65 2.44 5.14
N ASP A 51 -9.05 3.02 6.18
CA ASP A 51 -9.74 3.61 7.33
C ASP A 51 -10.69 4.75 6.91
N LEU A 52 -10.31 5.47 5.84
CA LEU A 52 -11.16 6.51 5.22
C LEU A 52 -12.28 5.94 4.33
N GLY A 53 -12.36 4.63 4.16
CA GLY A 53 -13.31 3.98 3.25
C GLY A 53 -12.94 4.14 1.77
N VAL A 54 -11.69 4.48 1.46
CA VAL A 54 -11.19 4.62 0.09
C VAL A 54 -10.60 3.29 -0.37
N PRO A 55 -11.09 2.71 -1.48
CA PRO A 55 -10.51 1.49 -2.05
C PRO A 55 -9.05 1.72 -2.45
N VAL A 56 -8.18 0.79 -2.08
CA VAL A 56 -6.74 0.84 -2.39
C VAL A 56 -6.37 -0.36 -3.25
N PHE A 57 -5.71 -0.11 -4.37
CA PHE A 57 -5.14 -1.16 -5.21
C PHE A 57 -3.61 -1.15 -5.08
N LEU A 58 -3.03 -2.31 -4.79
CA LEU A 58 -1.59 -2.49 -4.64
C LEU A 58 -1.09 -3.61 -5.54
N ALA A 59 -0.07 -3.32 -6.35
CA ALA A 59 0.66 -4.33 -7.09
C ALA A 59 1.83 -4.84 -6.23
N ASP A 60 1.72 -6.06 -5.72
CA ASP A 60 2.70 -6.66 -4.82
C ASP A 60 3.54 -7.74 -5.54
N MET A 61 4.70 -7.34 -6.06
CA MET A 61 5.60 -8.23 -6.79
C MET A 61 6.41 -9.15 -5.87
N LYS A 62 6.50 -8.84 -4.58
CA LYS A 62 7.37 -9.56 -3.62
C LYS A 62 6.60 -10.25 -2.50
N GLY A 63 5.31 -9.98 -2.35
CA GLY A 63 4.50 -10.47 -1.24
C GLY A 63 4.71 -9.69 0.08
N ASP A 64 5.38 -8.53 0.02
CA ASP A 64 5.72 -7.75 1.22
C ASP A 64 4.51 -7.04 1.86
N VAL A 65 3.43 -6.81 1.09
CA VAL A 65 2.23 -6.11 1.59
C VAL A 65 1.12 -7.07 2.02
N SER A 66 1.26 -8.36 1.75
CA SER A 66 0.25 -9.38 2.10
C SER A 66 -0.09 -9.46 3.60
N GLY A 67 0.81 -8.96 4.45
CA GLY A 67 0.58 -8.91 5.90
C GLY A 67 -0.56 -8.01 6.36
N LEU A 68 -1.10 -7.14 5.50
CA LEU A 68 -2.24 -6.25 5.82
C LEU A 68 -3.52 -7.01 6.22
N VAL A 69 -3.66 -8.26 5.80
CA VAL A 69 -4.81 -9.13 6.14
C VAL A 69 -4.80 -9.64 7.57
N LYS A 70 -3.72 -9.46 8.31
CA LYS A 70 -3.58 -9.93 9.69
C LYS A 70 -3.35 -8.78 10.65
N VAL A 71 -3.90 -8.92 11.84
CA VAL A 71 -3.58 -8.02 12.94
C VAL A 71 -2.07 -8.03 13.17
N GLY A 72 -1.47 -6.86 13.19
CA GLY A 72 -0.05 -6.70 13.47
C GLY A 72 0.31 -7.15 14.89
N ALA A 73 1.56 -7.48 15.11
CA ALA A 73 2.08 -7.80 16.43
C ALA A 73 3.14 -6.77 16.83
N THR A 74 3.13 -6.42 18.10
CA THR A 74 4.16 -5.56 18.66
C THR A 74 5.49 -6.31 18.83
N ASN A 75 6.58 -5.59 18.73
CA ASN A 75 7.92 -5.99 19.15
C ASN A 75 8.57 -4.80 19.86
N ASP A 76 9.73 -5.02 20.48
CA ASP A 76 10.41 -3.99 21.29
C ASP A 76 10.66 -2.69 20.50
N PHE A 77 11.01 -2.81 19.21
CA PHE A 77 11.24 -1.65 18.35
C PHE A 77 9.94 -0.87 18.08
N ILE A 78 8.85 -1.58 17.78
CA ILE A 78 7.54 -0.95 17.55
C ILE A 78 7.02 -0.34 18.84
N ALA A 79 7.07 -1.07 19.96
CA ALA A 79 6.63 -0.59 21.27
C ALA A 79 7.36 0.69 21.67
N LYS A 80 8.67 0.75 21.48
CA LYS A 80 9.48 1.93 21.73
C LYS A 80 9.03 3.11 20.86
N ASN A 81 8.87 2.92 19.55
CA ASN A 81 8.43 3.99 18.65
C ASN A 81 7.02 4.48 18.97
N VAL A 82 6.11 3.58 19.32
CA VAL A 82 4.74 3.94 19.74
C VAL A 82 4.79 4.87 20.95
N GLN A 83 5.61 4.55 21.92
CA GLN A 83 5.78 5.36 23.12
C GLN A 83 6.51 6.68 22.85
N ASP A 84 7.68 6.62 22.22
CA ASP A 84 8.55 7.79 21.97
C ASP A 84 7.84 8.87 21.12
N PHE A 85 6.99 8.45 20.19
CA PHE A 85 6.30 9.34 19.26
C PHE A 85 4.80 9.49 19.53
N SER A 86 4.27 8.93 20.65
CA SER A 86 2.84 8.96 21.00
C SER A 86 1.95 8.58 19.80
N LEU A 87 2.27 7.46 19.15
CA LEU A 87 1.62 7.09 17.89
C LEU A 87 0.14 6.70 18.07
N GLU A 88 -0.24 6.19 19.24
CA GLU A 88 -1.65 5.87 19.56
C GLU A 88 -2.53 7.11 19.52
N GLU A 89 -2.07 8.24 20.06
CA GLU A 89 -2.77 9.53 20.01
C GLU A 89 -2.89 10.05 18.56
N LYS A 90 -2.01 9.57 17.67
CA LYS A 90 -1.98 9.91 16.24
C LYS A 90 -2.72 8.89 15.35
N GLY A 91 -3.55 8.03 15.98
CA GLY A 91 -4.40 7.08 15.29
C GLY A 91 -3.71 5.75 14.93
N PHE A 92 -2.57 5.44 15.57
CA PHE A 92 -1.96 4.13 15.40
C PHE A 92 -2.71 3.09 16.24
N ASN A 93 -3.17 2.02 15.60
CA ASN A 93 -3.66 0.83 16.28
C ASN A 93 -3.39 -0.42 15.42
N PHE A 94 -3.40 -1.59 16.06
CA PHE A 94 -3.30 -2.86 15.36
C PHE A 94 -4.70 -3.39 15.06
N HIS A 95 -5.05 -3.54 13.80
CA HIS A 95 -6.25 -4.24 13.36
C HIS A 95 -6.01 -4.88 11.99
N GLU A 96 -6.91 -5.73 11.57
CA GLU A 96 -6.91 -6.34 10.25
C GLU A 96 -7.67 -5.46 9.25
N TYR A 97 -7.26 -5.52 8.00
CA TYR A 97 -7.89 -4.79 6.91
C TYR A 97 -8.63 -5.74 5.96
N PRO A 98 -9.76 -5.33 5.37
CA PRO A 98 -10.47 -6.13 4.38
C PRO A 98 -9.66 -6.16 3.07
N VAL A 99 -8.86 -7.21 2.89
CA VAL A 99 -7.97 -7.37 1.73
C VAL A 99 -8.47 -8.51 0.84
N GLU A 100 -8.56 -8.23 -0.45
CA GLU A 100 -8.76 -9.24 -1.49
C GLU A 100 -7.45 -9.44 -2.27
N PHE A 101 -7.04 -10.70 -2.43
CA PHE A 101 -5.89 -11.05 -3.23
C PHE A 101 -6.31 -11.46 -4.64
N TRP A 102 -5.74 -10.78 -5.63
CA TRP A 102 -5.90 -11.13 -7.03
C TRP A 102 -4.59 -11.71 -7.55
N ASP A 103 -4.69 -12.79 -8.29
CA ASP A 103 -3.53 -13.57 -8.74
C ASP A 103 -3.62 -13.86 -10.24
N LEU A 104 -2.54 -13.61 -10.96
CA LEU A 104 -2.45 -13.88 -12.40
C LEU A 104 -2.53 -15.37 -12.71
N PHE A 105 -2.00 -16.22 -11.82
CA PHE A 105 -1.93 -17.68 -12.02
C PHE A 105 -3.06 -18.44 -11.32
N GLY A 106 -3.78 -17.78 -10.41
CA GLY A 106 -4.89 -18.37 -9.67
C GLY A 106 -4.46 -19.38 -8.61
N GLU A 107 -3.24 -19.28 -8.11
CA GLU A 107 -2.69 -20.21 -7.11
C GLU A 107 -3.07 -19.80 -5.68
N LYS A 108 -3.14 -18.51 -5.39
CA LYS A 108 -3.28 -17.98 -4.03
C LYS A 108 -4.38 -16.92 -3.85
N GLY A 109 -5.10 -16.59 -4.91
CA GLY A 109 -6.10 -15.54 -4.89
C GLY A 109 -7.16 -15.71 -5.97
N ILE A 110 -7.96 -14.65 -6.17
CA ILE A 110 -8.94 -14.60 -7.25
C ILE A 110 -8.20 -14.49 -8.57
N PRO A 111 -8.37 -15.43 -9.52
CA PRO A 111 -7.63 -15.38 -10.78
C PRO A 111 -8.05 -14.18 -11.62
N ILE A 112 -7.08 -13.36 -12.01
CA ILE A 112 -7.29 -12.30 -13.00
C ILE A 112 -7.31 -12.96 -14.38
N ARG A 113 -8.43 -12.82 -15.09
CA ARG A 113 -8.58 -13.32 -16.44
C ARG A 113 -9.02 -12.20 -17.36
N VAL A 114 -8.39 -12.09 -18.51
CA VAL A 114 -8.74 -11.17 -19.57
C VAL A 114 -8.96 -11.99 -20.84
N THR A 115 -10.05 -11.75 -21.53
CA THR A 115 -10.27 -12.38 -22.84
C THR A 115 -9.45 -11.67 -23.91
N LEU A 116 -9.07 -12.38 -24.97
CA LEU A 116 -8.33 -11.78 -26.09
C LEU A 116 -9.06 -10.59 -26.72
N SER A 117 -10.39 -10.63 -26.72
CA SER A 117 -11.22 -9.55 -27.25
C SER A 117 -11.22 -8.28 -26.39
N GLU A 118 -10.88 -8.39 -25.09
CA GLU A 118 -10.76 -7.26 -24.17
C GLU A 118 -9.34 -6.68 -24.13
N MET A 119 -8.38 -7.40 -24.71
CA MET A 119 -6.99 -6.92 -24.78
C MET A 119 -6.86 -5.91 -25.93
N TRP A 120 -6.29 -4.76 -25.60
CA TRP A 120 -5.93 -3.78 -26.63
C TRP A 120 -4.88 -4.38 -27.60
N PRO A 121 -5.01 -4.20 -28.91
CA PRO A 121 -4.07 -4.76 -29.89
C PRO A 121 -2.60 -4.43 -29.59
N MET A 122 -2.32 -3.21 -29.09
CA MET A 122 -0.99 -2.78 -28.70
C MET A 122 -0.43 -3.59 -27.52
N LEU A 123 -1.25 -3.98 -26.56
CA LEU A 123 -0.81 -4.80 -25.41
C LEU A 123 -0.54 -6.23 -25.87
N LEU A 124 -1.41 -6.76 -26.73
CA LEU A 124 -1.26 -8.09 -27.31
C LEU A 124 0.02 -8.19 -28.16
N SER A 125 0.30 -7.21 -29.02
CA SER A 125 1.50 -7.15 -29.84
C SER A 125 2.78 -7.14 -28.98
N LYS A 126 2.79 -6.41 -27.88
CA LYS A 126 3.91 -6.39 -26.94
C LYS A 126 4.13 -7.74 -26.25
N ILE A 127 3.05 -8.38 -25.79
CA ILE A 127 3.13 -9.70 -25.13
C ILE A 127 3.63 -10.76 -26.10
N LEU A 128 3.14 -10.74 -27.34
CA LEU A 128 3.52 -11.71 -28.39
C LEU A 128 4.78 -11.32 -29.14
N ASN A 129 5.39 -10.18 -28.80
CA ASN A 129 6.61 -9.68 -29.43
C ASN A 129 6.46 -9.49 -30.96
N LEU A 130 5.27 -9.06 -31.40
CA LEU A 130 4.95 -8.84 -32.81
C LEU A 130 5.49 -7.49 -33.26
N SER A 131 5.94 -7.42 -34.52
CA SER A 131 6.30 -6.15 -35.16
C SER A 131 5.05 -5.37 -35.56
N GLU A 132 5.17 -4.05 -35.73
CA GLU A 132 4.04 -3.18 -36.17
C GLU A 132 3.46 -3.55 -37.53
N SER A 133 4.12 -4.39 -38.29
CA SER A 133 3.70 -4.86 -39.62
C SER A 133 3.05 -6.24 -39.63
N GLN A 134 2.84 -6.84 -38.47
CA GLN A 134 2.13 -8.10 -38.26
C GLN A 134 0.84 -7.89 -37.49
#